data_799aa6283d25349a95a3a9b0980938fe
#
_entry.id   799aa6283d25349a95a3a9b0980938fe
#
_cell.length_a   1.000
_cell.length_b   1.000
_cell.length_c   1.000
_cell.angle_alpha   90.00
_cell.angle_beta   90.00
_cell.angle_gamma   90.00
#
_symmetry.space_group_name_H-M   'P 1'
#
loop_
_entity.id
_entity.type
_entity.pdbx_description
1 polymer ?
#
loop_
_entity_poly.entity_id
_entity_poly.type
_entity_poly.pdbx_seq_one_letter_code
_entity_poly.pdbx_strand_id
1 'polypeptide(L)'
;MFGFRPADDALQYEQTFLDGAFRAVVTIDAAGHVKGRVIDTMTDEEYLPLRLVNPAGNYVYGVRYAYEELLRGIAEACFVCLPFASAQANRISKRVRETWGDTPEFPWKEKAYAASGVFRHPATQKWYGLIMPVAWTKLVPGRDGRVEILNVKVTDAARAIEQDGCYPAYHMNKRYWISIALDDTVTDEEVWTFLVESHAFSAKGKRAVKCTRDTTAAKGKK
;
A
#
# COMPACT_ATOMS: atom_id res chain seq x y z
N MET A 1 -9.50 15.70 20.76
CA MET A 1 -8.27 14.86 20.64
C MET A 1 -8.44 13.70 21.60
N PHE A 2 -8.31 12.46 21.11
CA PHE A 2 -8.39 11.26 21.97
C PHE A 2 -7.21 11.26 22.96
N GLY A 3 -7.52 11.14 24.25
CA GLY A 3 -6.51 11.20 25.33
C GLY A 3 -6.05 9.79 25.74
N PHE A 4 -5.21 9.13 24.95
CA PHE A 4 -4.55 7.90 25.37
C PHE A 4 -3.62 8.17 26.55
N ARG A 5 -3.64 7.28 27.54
CA ARG A 5 -2.80 7.36 28.75
C ARG A 5 -1.90 6.14 28.84
N PRO A 6 -0.68 6.26 29.35
CA PRO A 6 0.14 5.09 29.66
C PRO A 6 -0.56 4.17 30.67
N ALA A 7 -0.58 2.88 30.39
CA ALA A 7 -1.09 1.83 31.26
C ALA A 7 -0.21 0.59 31.07
N ASP A 8 0.58 0.25 32.06
CA ASP A 8 1.62 -0.78 31.98
C ASP A 8 2.54 -0.55 30.77
N ASP A 9 2.72 -1.57 29.90
CA ASP A 9 3.53 -1.52 28.67
C ASP A 9 2.71 -1.09 27.43
N ALA A 10 1.55 -0.43 27.61
CA ALA A 10 0.63 -0.06 26.55
C ALA A 10 0.09 1.37 26.72
N LEU A 11 -0.48 1.90 25.65
CA LEU A 11 -1.34 3.08 25.70
C LEU A 11 -2.78 2.64 25.82
N GLN A 12 -3.56 3.24 26.72
CA GLN A 12 -4.98 2.92 26.93
C GLN A 12 -5.85 4.15 26.75
N TYR A 13 -6.99 3.96 26.12
CA TYR A 13 -8.06 4.95 25.98
C TYR A 13 -9.38 4.33 26.42
N GLU A 14 -10.16 5.09 27.20
CA GLU A 14 -11.50 4.69 27.63
C GLU A 14 -12.51 5.77 27.27
N GLN A 15 -13.68 5.33 26.79
CA GLN A 15 -14.81 6.21 26.53
C GLN A 15 -16.14 5.46 26.74
N THR A 16 -17.06 6.10 27.46
CA THR A 16 -18.46 5.63 27.53
C THR A 16 -19.20 6.06 26.27
N PHE A 17 -20.20 5.24 25.86
CA PHE A 17 -21.04 5.50 24.71
C PHE A 17 -22.44 4.91 24.93
N LEU A 18 -23.42 5.21 24.05
CA LEU A 18 -24.84 4.86 24.21
C LEU A 18 -25.36 5.29 25.59
N ASP A 19 -25.32 6.60 25.84
CA ASP A 19 -25.81 7.23 27.08
C ASP A 19 -25.17 6.64 28.36
N GLY A 20 -23.92 6.15 28.24
CA GLY A 20 -23.18 5.59 29.36
C GLY A 20 -23.43 4.12 29.64
N ALA A 21 -24.29 3.44 28.84
CA ALA A 21 -24.58 2.01 29.01
C ALA A 21 -23.37 1.11 28.74
N PHE A 22 -22.42 1.57 27.92
CA PHE A 22 -21.22 0.82 27.59
C PHE A 22 -19.97 1.69 27.74
N ARG A 23 -18.85 1.04 28.06
CA ARG A 23 -17.52 1.62 28.10
C ARG A 23 -16.59 0.87 27.14
N ALA A 24 -16.08 1.57 26.14
CA ALA A 24 -15.02 1.05 25.27
C ALA A 24 -13.67 1.22 25.97
N VAL A 25 -12.84 0.18 25.94
CA VAL A 25 -11.45 0.20 26.38
C VAL A 25 -10.59 -0.22 25.20
N VAL A 26 -9.77 0.71 24.70
CA VAL A 26 -8.87 0.50 23.55
C VAL A 26 -7.43 0.58 24.04
N THR A 27 -6.64 -0.46 23.76
CA THR A 27 -5.23 -0.53 24.14
C THR A 27 -4.35 -0.67 22.88
N ILE A 28 -3.18 -0.02 22.90
CA ILE A 28 -2.16 -0.09 21.85
C ILE A 28 -0.87 -0.52 22.52
N ASP A 29 -0.36 -1.70 22.18
CA ASP A 29 0.90 -2.19 22.75
C ASP A 29 2.14 -1.53 22.09
N ALA A 30 3.33 -1.80 22.62
CA ALA A 30 4.59 -1.25 22.13
C ALA A 30 4.93 -1.66 20.67
N ALA A 31 4.34 -2.75 20.18
CA ALA A 31 4.46 -3.20 18.80
C ALA A 31 3.43 -2.52 17.86
N GLY A 32 2.52 -1.69 18.39
CA GLY A 32 1.47 -1.01 17.64
C GLY A 32 0.21 -1.85 17.42
N HIS A 33 0.05 -3.01 18.06
CA HIS A 33 -1.18 -3.77 17.95
C HIS A 33 -2.29 -3.13 18.76
N VAL A 34 -3.45 -3.00 18.13
CA VAL A 34 -4.65 -2.43 18.74
C VAL A 34 -5.56 -3.54 19.22
N LYS A 35 -5.97 -3.47 20.48
CA LYS A 35 -6.98 -4.35 21.09
C LYS A 35 -8.11 -3.50 21.65
N GLY A 36 -9.35 -3.96 21.46
CA GLY A 36 -10.52 -3.28 21.98
C GLY A 36 -11.43 -4.23 22.74
N ARG A 37 -12.04 -3.71 23.82
CA ARG A 37 -13.06 -4.39 24.62
C ARG A 37 -14.20 -3.42 24.85
N VAL A 38 -15.41 -3.96 24.94
CA VAL A 38 -16.59 -3.20 25.37
C VAL A 38 -17.07 -3.80 26.69
N ILE A 39 -17.22 -2.96 27.68
CA ILE A 39 -17.69 -3.32 29.01
C ILE A 39 -19.12 -2.82 29.16
N ASP A 40 -20.04 -3.66 29.60
CA ASP A 40 -21.36 -3.27 30.06
C ASP A 40 -21.22 -2.58 31.41
N THR A 41 -21.65 -1.32 31.53
CA THR A 41 -21.45 -0.52 32.75
C THR A 41 -22.35 -0.94 33.89
N MET A 42 -23.44 -1.69 33.65
CA MET A 42 -24.34 -2.21 34.71
C MET A 42 -23.71 -3.42 35.40
N THR A 43 -23.06 -4.29 34.66
CA THR A 43 -22.49 -5.53 35.18
C THR A 43 -20.97 -5.45 35.43
N ASP A 44 -20.31 -4.44 34.87
CA ASP A 44 -18.85 -4.27 34.77
C ASP A 44 -18.15 -5.47 34.11
N GLU A 45 -18.88 -6.22 33.25
CA GLU A 45 -18.37 -7.37 32.53
C GLU A 45 -18.19 -7.04 31.05
N GLU A 46 -17.33 -7.80 30.36
CA GLU A 46 -17.14 -7.66 28.91
C GLU A 46 -18.40 -8.07 28.15
N TYR A 47 -18.87 -7.21 27.25
CA TYR A 47 -20.04 -7.46 26.41
C TYR A 47 -19.68 -8.43 25.26
N LEU A 48 -19.68 -9.72 25.56
CA LEU A 48 -19.27 -10.81 24.67
C LEU A 48 -20.06 -10.91 23.35
N PRO A 49 -21.36 -10.49 23.22
CA PRO A 49 -22.05 -10.54 21.95
C PRO A 49 -21.34 -9.85 20.79
N LEU A 50 -20.47 -8.87 21.04
CA LEU A 50 -19.66 -8.22 19.99
C LEU A 50 -18.58 -9.11 19.38
N ARG A 51 -18.17 -10.18 20.08
CA ARG A 51 -17.16 -11.14 19.57
C ARG A 51 -17.76 -12.19 18.64
N LEU A 52 -19.09 -12.29 18.57
CA LEU A 52 -19.78 -13.23 17.68
C LEU A 52 -19.67 -12.75 16.23
N VAL A 53 -19.39 -13.66 15.31
CA VAL A 53 -19.28 -13.36 13.87
C VAL A 53 -20.63 -12.89 13.31
N ASN A 54 -21.74 -13.54 13.74
CA ASN A 54 -23.10 -13.20 13.35
C ASN A 54 -23.96 -13.01 14.62
N PRO A 55 -23.91 -11.83 15.26
CA PRO A 55 -24.76 -11.58 16.41
C PRO A 55 -26.22 -11.47 15.99
N ALA A 56 -27.14 -11.99 16.81
CA ALA A 56 -28.56 -11.84 16.58
C ALA A 56 -29.14 -10.66 17.39
N GLY A 57 -30.03 -9.88 16.77
CA GLY A 57 -30.79 -8.83 17.41
C GLY A 57 -30.33 -7.40 17.14
N ASN A 58 -31.33 -6.53 16.90
CA ASN A 58 -31.09 -5.11 16.55
C ASN A 58 -30.28 -4.35 17.63
N TYR A 59 -30.43 -4.72 18.89
CA TYR A 59 -29.72 -4.10 19.99
C TYR A 59 -28.19 -4.34 19.87
N VAL A 60 -27.77 -5.59 19.62
CA VAL A 60 -26.35 -5.93 19.44
C VAL A 60 -25.76 -5.22 18.23
N TYR A 61 -26.53 -5.11 17.15
CA TYR A 61 -26.12 -4.33 15.98
C TYR A 61 -25.95 -2.84 16.31
N GLY A 62 -26.82 -2.24 17.12
CA GLY A 62 -26.70 -0.87 17.57
C GLY A 62 -25.43 -0.63 18.40
N VAL A 63 -25.13 -1.52 19.34
CA VAL A 63 -23.91 -1.47 20.16
C VAL A 63 -22.67 -1.61 19.27
N ARG A 64 -22.67 -2.56 18.34
CA ARG A 64 -21.58 -2.76 17.38
C ARG A 64 -21.33 -1.52 16.54
N TYR A 65 -22.38 -0.96 15.95
CA TYR A 65 -22.28 0.22 15.11
C TYR A 65 -21.67 1.41 15.88
N ALA A 66 -22.18 1.68 17.09
CA ALA A 66 -21.68 2.77 17.92
C ALA A 66 -20.20 2.57 18.32
N TYR A 67 -19.78 1.34 18.58
CA TYR A 67 -18.40 1.00 18.87
C TYR A 67 -17.51 1.14 17.63
N GLU A 68 -17.95 0.69 16.46
CA GLU A 68 -17.21 0.85 15.19
C GLU A 68 -17.03 2.33 14.82
N GLU A 69 -18.03 3.19 15.05
CA GLU A 69 -17.91 4.64 14.87
C GLU A 69 -16.84 5.25 15.80
N LEU A 70 -16.80 4.81 17.06
CA LEU A 70 -15.77 5.24 18.03
C LEU A 70 -14.37 4.82 17.54
N LEU A 71 -14.22 3.55 17.11
CA LEU A 71 -12.93 3.06 16.57
C LEU A 71 -12.52 3.81 15.30
N ARG A 72 -13.47 4.16 14.43
CA ARG A 72 -13.23 4.96 13.23
C ARG A 72 -12.69 6.35 13.60
N GLY A 73 -13.33 7.02 14.56
CA GLY A 73 -12.87 8.31 15.03
C GLY A 73 -11.45 8.26 15.62
N ILE A 74 -11.12 7.20 16.38
CA ILE A 74 -9.75 6.97 16.88
C ILE A 74 -8.79 6.75 15.70
N ALA A 75 -9.16 5.93 14.72
CA ALA A 75 -8.32 5.65 13.57
C ALA A 75 -8.00 6.93 12.78
N GLU A 76 -9.01 7.74 12.49
CA GLU A 76 -8.85 8.99 11.75
C GLU A 76 -8.00 10.04 12.50
N ALA A 77 -8.11 10.10 13.83
CA ALA A 77 -7.43 11.10 14.62
C ALA A 77 -6.01 10.70 15.06
N CYS A 78 -5.75 9.40 15.25
CA CYS A 78 -4.53 8.91 15.88
C CYS A 78 -3.62 8.09 14.97
N PHE A 79 -4.12 7.64 13.81
CA PHE A 79 -3.35 6.76 12.92
C PHE A 79 -3.17 7.39 11.55
N VAL A 80 -2.01 7.15 10.96
CA VAL A 80 -1.73 7.47 9.57
C VAL A 80 -1.99 6.22 8.74
N CYS A 81 -2.90 6.31 7.77
CA CYS A 81 -3.13 5.23 6.83
C CYS A 81 -1.88 5.06 5.94
N LEU A 82 -1.19 3.94 6.09
CA LEU A 82 -0.04 3.60 5.26
C LEU A 82 -0.53 2.84 4.02
N PRO A 83 -0.10 3.23 2.81
CA PRO A 83 -0.57 2.61 1.57
C PRO A 83 -0.05 1.17 1.37
N PHE A 84 1.06 0.80 2.03
CA PHE A 84 1.74 -0.48 1.86
C PHE A 84 2.00 -1.18 3.19
N ALA A 85 2.29 -2.49 3.14
CA ALA A 85 2.53 -3.30 4.32
C ALA A 85 3.98 -3.16 4.85
N SER A 86 4.99 -3.08 3.96
CA SER A 86 6.39 -2.97 4.38
C SER A 86 6.77 -1.53 4.75
N ALA A 87 7.65 -1.41 5.74
CA ALA A 87 8.17 -0.11 6.17
C ALA A 87 8.92 0.59 5.03
N GLN A 88 9.72 -0.14 4.26
CA GLN A 88 10.48 0.40 3.14
C GLN A 88 9.57 0.91 2.02
N ALA A 89 8.51 0.17 1.65
CA ALA A 89 7.54 0.63 0.66
C ALA A 89 6.90 1.98 1.06
N ASN A 90 6.57 2.12 2.34
CA ASN A 90 5.98 3.34 2.85
C ASN A 90 6.98 4.50 2.89
N ARG A 91 8.27 4.27 3.23
CA ARG A 91 9.32 5.30 3.16
C ARG A 91 9.53 5.78 1.73
N ILE A 92 9.60 4.87 0.77
CA ILE A 92 9.74 5.20 -0.66
C ILE A 92 8.49 5.95 -1.16
N SER A 93 7.29 5.49 -0.84
CA SER A 93 6.03 6.17 -1.21
C SER A 93 5.94 7.59 -0.63
N LYS A 94 6.36 7.76 0.62
CA LYS A 94 6.45 9.08 1.25
C LYS A 94 7.40 10.00 0.49
N ARG A 95 8.61 9.52 0.15
CA ARG A 95 9.62 10.27 -0.60
C ARG A 95 9.13 10.66 -2.00
N VAL A 96 8.39 9.77 -2.69
CA VAL A 96 7.72 10.06 -3.97
C VAL A 96 6.77 11.25 -3.82
N ARG A 97 5.90 11.21 -2.81
CA ARG A 97 4.94 12.29 -2.55
C ARG A 97 5.64 13.62 -2.23
N GLU A 98 6.69 13.58 -1.42
CA GLU A 98 7.43 14.79 -1.02
C GLU A 98 8.25 15.39 -2.17
N THR A 99 8.72 14.55 -3.10
CA THR A 99 9.59 15.01 -4.20
C THR A 99 8.80 15.41 -5.45
N TRP A 100 7.77 14.63 -5.82
CA TRP A 100 7.02 14.82 -7.08
C TRP A 100 5.54 15.13 -6.88
N GLY A 101 5.02 15.05 -5.64
CA GLY A 101 3.60 15.23 -5.34
C GLY A 101 2.74 14.03 -5.73
N ASP A 102 3.33 12.96 -6.25
CA ASP A 102 2.59 11.80 -6.74
C ASP A 102 2.18 10.88 -5.56
N THR A 103 1.00 10.26 -5.68
CA THR A 103 0.50 9.25 -4.75
C THR A 103 0.22 7.95 -5.50
N PRO A 104 0.32 6.78 -4.84
CA PRO A 104 0.02 5.52 -5.50
C PRO A 104 -1.47 5.40 -5.80
N GLU A 105 -1.80 4.93 -6.99
CA GLU A 105 -3.15 4.54 -7.40
C GLU A 105 -3.33 3.05 -7.20
N PHE A 106 -4.51 2.60 -6.74
CA PHE A 106 -4.86 1.18 -6.55
C PHE A 106 -5.97 0.80 -7.53
N PRO A 107 -5.65 0.54 -8.80
CA PRO A 107 -6.66 0.38 -9.86
C PRO A 107 -7.37 -0.97 -9.84
N TRP A 108 -6.84 -1.97 -9.13
CA TRP A 108 -7.39 -3.33 -9.11
C TRP A 108 -8.35 -3.52 -7.93
N LYS A 109 -9.56 -3.99 -8.24
CA LYS A 109 -10.60 -4.34 -7.25
C LYS A 109 -10.50 -5.80 -6.79
N GLU A 110 -9.86 -6.65 -7.56
CA GLU A 110 -9.67 -8.06 -7.24
C GLU A 110 -8.78 -8.20 -6.02
N LYS A 111 -9.24 -8.97 -5.03
CA LYS A 111 -8.57 -9.16 -3.73
C LYS A 111 -7.07 -9.52 -3.87
N ALA A 112 -6.71 -10.28 -4.91
CA ALA A 112 -5.33 -10.71 -5.15
C ALA A 112 -4.38 -9.54 -5.48
N TYR A 113 -4.88 -8.45 -6.05
CA TYR A 113 -4.10 -7.31 -6.53
C TYR A 113 -4.48 -5.99 -5.86
N ALA A 114 -5.47 -5.98 -4.97
CA ALA A 114 -6.00 -4.77 -4.34
C ALA A 114 -4.93 -3.95 -3.56
N ALA A 115 -3.87 -4.62 -3.08
CA ALA A 115 -2.74 -3.99 -2.40
C ALA A 115 -1.61 -3.55 -3.36
N SER A 116 -1.85 -3.57 -4.69
CA SER A 116 -0.85 -3.18 -5.68
C SER A 116 -1.01 -1.71 -6.05
N GLY A 117 -0.01 -0.90 -5.72
CA GLY A 117 -0.01 0.55 -5.94
C GLY A 117 0.86 0.97 -7.12
N VAL A 118 0.27 1.69 -8.07
CA VAL A 118 0.92 2.19 -9.29
C VAL A 118 1.26 3.66 -9.14
N PHE A 119 2.48 4.03 -9.48
CA PHE A 119 2.90 5.41 -9.65
C PHE A 119 2.94 5.77 -11.13
N ARG A 120 2.22 6.84 -11.51
CA ARG A 120 2.13 7.35 -12.88
C ARG A 120 2.77 8.72 -13.01
N HIS A 121 3.52 8.91 -14.07
CA HIS A 121 4.03 10.23 -14.40
C HIS A 121 2.88 11.16 -14.81
N PRO A 122 2.71 12.33 -14.17
CA PRO A 122 1.50 13.17 -14.33
C PRO A 122 1.29 13.63 -15.78
N ALA A 123 2.34 14.02 -16.50
CA ALA A 123 2.24 14.53 -17.86
C ALA A 123 1.99 13.45 -18.93
N THR A 124 2.45 12.21 -18.72
CA THR A 124 2.41 11.14 -19.75
C THR A 124 1.49 10.00 -19.41
N GLN A 125 1.04 9.91 -18.16
CA GLN A 125 0.26 8.81 -17.58
C GLN A 125 0.96 7.45 -17.67
N LYS A 126 2.24 7.41 -17.98
CA LYS A 126 3.03 6.18 -18.01
C LYS A 126 3.45 5.76 -16.62
N TRP A 127 3.42 4.47 -16.37
CA TRP A 127 3.91 3.88 -15.13
C TRP A 127 5.41 4.07 -15.01
N TYR A 128 5.86 4.53 -13.84
CA TYR A 128 7.27 4.57 -13.48
C TYR A 128 7.59 3.73 -12.24
N GLY A 129 6.56 3.33 -11.47
CA GLY A 129 6.70 2.45 -10.34
C GLY A 129 5.43 1.62 -10.14
N LEU A 130 5.61 0.36 -9.71
CA LEU A 130 4.51 -0.51 -9.27
C LEU A 130 4.98 -1.26 -8.05
N ILE A 131 4.40 -0.95 -6.88
CA ILE A 131 4.62 -1.71 -5.65
C ILE A 131 3.52 -2.75 -5.54
N MET A 132 3.90 -4.02 -5.31
CA MET A 132 2.94 -5.11 -5.16
C MET A 132 3.46 -6.22 -4.25
N PRO A 133 2.57 -6.88 -3.46
CA PRO A 133 2.94 -8.03 -2.67
C PRO A 133 3.03 -9.30 -3.54
N VAL A 134 4.12 -10.04 -3.41
CA VAL A 134 4.33 -11.31 -4.12
C VAL A 134 4.78 -12.42 -3.17
N ALA A 135 4.57 -13.67 -3.53
CA ALA A 135 5.21 -14.78 -2.83
C ALA A 135 6.70 -14.82 -3.21
N TRP A 136 7.58 -15.04 -2.26
CA TRP A 136 9.02 -15.17 -2.51
C TRP A 136 9.37 -16.22 -3.56
N THR A 137 8.61 -17.32 -3.61
CA THR A 137 8.77 -18.39 -4.62
C THR A 137 8.68 -17.90 -6.07
N LYS A 138 8.11 -16.70 -6.31
CA LYS A 138 8.03 -16.08 -7.64
C LYS A 138 9.32 -15.38 -8.06
N LEU A 139 10.19 -15.06 -7.10
CA LEU A 139 11.47 -14.39 -7.30
C LEU A 139 12.63 -15.39 -7.12
N VAL A 140 12.57 -16.17 -6.05
CA VAL A 140 13.61 -17.13 -5.65
C VAL A 140 12.96 -18.49 -5.39
N PRO A 141 13.24 -19.52 -6.21
CA PRO A 141 12.75 -20.87 -5.98
C PRO A 141 13.10 -21.39 -4.59
N GLY A 142 12.12 -21.96 -3.89
CA GLY A 142 12.33 -22.57 -2.57
C GLY A 142 12.37 -21.59 -1.39
N ARG A 143 12.25 -20.27 -1.61
CA ARG A 143 12.10 -19.29 -0.53
C ARG A 143 10.62 -19.07 -0.22
N ASP A 144 10.21 -19.40 1.01
CA ASP A 144 8.82 -19.23 1.46
C ASP A 144 8.53 -17.80 1.94
N GLY A 145 7.24 -17.50 2.11
CA GLY A 145 6.77 -16.23 2.62
C GLY A 145 6.38 -15.24 1.51
N ARG A 146 6.15 -13.98 1.92
CA ARG A 146 5.74 -12.88 1.03
C ARG A 146 6.68 -11.70 1.21
N VAL A 147 6.79 -10.91 0.14
CA VAL A 147 7.55 -9.66 0.12
C VAL A 147 6.79 -8.66 -0.76
N GLU A 148 6.90 -7.38 -0.44
CA GLU A 148 6.53 -6.34 -1.39
C GLU A 148 7.72 -6.05 -2.31
N ILE A 149 7.44 -5.94 -3.59
CA ILE A 149 8.43 -5.57 -4.61
C ILE A 149 8.06 -4.25 -5.24
N LEU A 150 9.09 -3.51 -5.65
CA LEU A 150 8.95 -2.35 -6.52
C LEU A 150 9.43 -2.73 -7.93
N ASN A 151 8.52 -2.70 -8.90
CA ASN A 151 8.88 -2.77 -10.32
C ASN A 151 9.24 -1.38 -10.85
N VAL A 152 10.42 -1.24 -11.47
CA VAL A 152 10.93 0.00 -12.07
C VAL A 152 11.54 -0.25 -13.42
N LYS A 153 11.55 0.78 -14.28
CA LYS A 153 12.27 0.75 -15.58
C LYS A 153 13.72 1.10 -15.36
N VAL A 154 14.59 0.40 -16.08
CA VAL A 154 16.01 0.62 -16.04
C VAL A 154 16.61 0.60 -17.46
N THR A 155 17.78 1.21 -17.65
CA THR A 155 18.51 1.21 -18.91
C THR A 155 19.06 -0.17 -19.22
N ASP A 156 19.64 -0.84 -18.23
CA ASP A 156 20.28 -2.14 -18.34
C ASP A 156 19.74 -3.08 -17.26
N ALA A 157 18.70 -3.83 -17.63
CA ALA A 157 18.06 -4.77 -16.71
C ALA A 157 18.97 -5.98 -16.38
N ALA A 158 19.83 -6.39 -17.33
CA ALA A 158 20.72 -7.51 -17.11
C ALA A 158 21.76 -7.20 -16.03
N ARG A 159 22.33 -6.01 -16.08
CA ARG A 159 23.28 -5.54 -15.05
C ARG A 159 22.61 -5.26 -13.72
N ALA A 160 21.42 -4.67 -13.73
CA ALA A 160 20.72 -4.29 -12.51
C ALA A 160 20.34 -5.49 -11.64
N ILE A 161 20.00 -6.66 -12.24
CA ILE A 161 19.68 -7.89 -11.51
C ILE A 161 20.90 -8.64 -10.95
N GLU A 162 22.13 -8.18 -11.22
CA GLU A 162 23.34 -8.70 -10.57
C GLU A 162 23.47 -8.19 -9.13
N GLN A 163 22.74 -7.13 -8.76
CA GLN A 163 22.69 -6.61 -7.40
C GLN A 163 21.76 -7.46 -6.54
N ASP A 164 22.20 -7.80 -5.33
CA ASP A 164 21.37 -8.48 -4.34
C ASP A 164 20.08 -7.68 -4.05
N GLY A 165 18.96 -8.38 -3.95
CA GLY A 165 17.65 -7.75 -3.77
C GLY A 165 16.97 -7.27 -5.06
N CYS A 166 17.67 -7.33 -6.21
CA CYS A 166 17.13 -7.05 -7.53
C CYS A 166 16.88 -8.34 -8.31
N TYR A 167 15.74 -8.44 -8.97
CA TYR A 167 15.26 -9.65 -9.64
C TYR A 167 14.73 -9.35 -11.04
N PRO A 168 14.69 -10.36 -11.95
CA PRO A 168 13.96 -10.23 -13.20
C PRO A 168 12.52 -9.83 -12.96
N ALA A 169 12.02 -8.83 -13.68
CA ALA A 169 10.73 -8.21 -13.41
C ALA A 169 9.57 -9.23 -13.37
N TYR A 170 8.80 -9.18 -12.29
CA TYR A 170 7.60 -9.97 -12.12
C TYR A 170 6.41 -9.26 -12.80
N HIS A 171 5.73 -9.97 -13.71
CA HIS A 171 4.61 -9.47 -14.53
C HIS A 171 4.92 -8.28 -15.45
N MET A 172 6.18 -7.86 -15.58
CA MET A 172 6.58 -6.77 -16.45
C MET A 172 7.57 -7.27 -17.54
N ASN A 173 7.81 -6.45 -18.57
CA ASN A 173 8.78 -6.79 -19.61
C ASN A 173 10.21 -6.76 -19.05
N LYS A 174 10.79 -7.95 -18.88
CA LYS A 174 12.13 -8.16 -18.27
C LYS A 174 13.28 -7.49 -19.01
N ARG A 175 13.07 -7.01 -20.25
CA ARG A 175 14.09 -6.27 -21.00
C ARG A 175 14.28 -4.85 -20.48
N TYR A 176 13.22 -4.26 -19.89
CA TYR A 176 13.20 -2.85 -19.51
C TYR A 176 12.83 -2.62 -18.05
N TRP A 177 12.45 -3.67 -17.35
CA TRP A 177 11.98 -3.60 -15.99
C TRP A 177 12.72 -4.59 -15.11
N ILE A 178 12.92 -4.22 -13.86
CA ILE A 178 13.36 -5.11 -12.78
C ILE A 178 12.36 -5.06 -11.63
N SER A 179 12.43 -6.06 -10.74
CA SER A 179 11.75 -6.08 -9.45
C SER A 179 12.76 -5.93 -8.34
N ILE A 180 12.58 -4.99 -7.43
CA ILE A 180 13.41 -4.76 -6.26
C ILE A 180 12.62 -5.23 -5.04
N ALA A 181 13.17 -6.10 -4.20
CA ALA A 181 12.55 -6.48 -2.95
C ALA A 181 12.61 -5.31 -1.96
N LEU A 182 11.47 -5.00 -1.34
CA LEU A 182 11.36 -3.93 -0.35
C LEU A 182 11.42 -4.52 1.07
N ASP A 183 12.54 -5.15 1.38
CA ASP A 183 12.85 -5.83 2.63
C ASP A 183 14.15 -5.31 3.29
N ASP A 184 14.56 -4.11 2.91
CA ASP A 184 15.78 -3.40 3.32
C ASP A 184 17.09 -4.08 2.83
N THR A 185 17.05 -5.11 1.96
CA THR A 185 18.25 -5.68 1.31
C THR A 185 18.91 -4.64 0.39
N VAL A 186 18.10 -3.91 -0.39
CA VAL A 186 18.54 -2.74 -1.17
C VAL A 186 18.24 -1.50 -0.34
N THR A 187 19.21 -0.61 -0.16
CA THR A 187 19.03 0.61 0.63
C THR A 187 18.00 1.57 0.01
N ASP A 188 17.37 2.40 0.82
CA ASP A 188 16.39 3.40 0.34
C ASP A 188 16.99 4.33 -0.73
N GLU A 189 18.29 4.67 -0.64
CA GLU A 189 18.96 5.52 -1.62
C GLU A 189 19.18 4.82 -2.96
N GLU A 190 19.51 3.54 -2.95
CA GLU A 190 19.65 2.73 -4.16
C GLU A 190 18.29 2.52 -4.84
N VAL A 191 17.26 2.15 -4.06
CA VAL A 191 15.88 2.06 -4.56
C VAL A 191 15.45 3.40 -5.18
N TRP A 192 15.77 4.51 -4.51
CA TRP A 192 15.46 5.85 -5.01
C TRP A 192 16.15 6.16 -6.32
N THR A 193 17.42 5.77 -6.48
CA THR A 193 18.19 5.96 -7.72
C THR A 193 17.51 5.25 -8.90
N PHE A 194 17.10 4.01 -8.74
CA PHE A 194 16.33 3.27 -9.74
C PHE A 194 14.98 3.93 -10.06
N LEU A 195 14.31 4.43 -9.04
CA LEU A 195 13.00 5.06 -9.20
C LEU A 195 13.09 6.39 -9.95
N VAL A 196 14.13 7.20 -9.69
CA VAL A 196 14.42 8.46 -10.42
C VAL A 196 14.69 8.17 -11.89
N GLU A 197 15.49 7.14 -12.20
CA GLU A 197 15.73 6.71 -13.58
C GLU A 197 14.43 6.31 -14.27
N SER A 198 13.60 5.50 -13.61
CA SER A 198 12.31 5.05 -14.13
C SER A 198 11.32 6.20 -14.36
N HIS A 199 11.29 7.18 -13.46
CA HIS A 199 10.49 8.40 -13.59
C HIS A 199 10.93 9.19 -14.83
N ALA A 200 12.24 9.40 -15.02
CA ALA A 200 12.80 10.11 -16.17
C ALA A 200 12.48 9.42 -17.51
N PHE A 201 12.48 8.07 -17.56
CA PHE A 201 12.02 7.32 -18.73
C PHE A 201 10.56 7.55 -19.03
N SER A 202 9.76 7.65 -17.99
CA SER A 202 8.32 7.80 -18.12
C SER A 202 7.91 9.23 -18.52
N ALA A 203 8.75 10.23 -18.24
CA ALA A 203 8.57 11.61 -18.68
C ALA A 203 8.66 11.78 -20.21
N LYS A 204 9.43 10.92 -20.90
CA LYS A 204 9.58 11.01 -22.36
C LYS A 204 8.27 10.62 -23.05
N GLY A 205 7.61 11.57 -23.76
CA GLY A 205 6.44 11.32 -24.62
C GLY A 205 6.71 10.24 -25.67
N LYS A 206 5.66 9.63 -26.23
CA LYS A 206 5.82 8.79 -27.43
C LYS A 206 6.42 9.68 -28.52
N ARG A 207 7.62 9.34 -29.06
CA ARG A 207 8.07 9.93 -30.32
C ARG A 207 6.93 9.70 -31.33
N ALA A 208 6.38 10.78 -31.87
CA ALA A 208 5.46 10.68 -33.00
C ALA A 208 6.21 9.92 -34.10
N VAL A 209 5.72 8.74 -34.44
CA VAL A 209 6.16 8.03 -35.64
C VAL A 209 5.70 8.93 -36.80
N LYS A 210 6.64 9.65 -37.43
CA LYS A 210 6.37 10.31 -38.69
C LYS A 210 5.96 9.23 -39.68
N CYS A 211 4.67 9.13 -39.95
CA CYS A 211 4.17 8.37 -41.07
C CYS A 211 4.54 9.18 -42.32
N THR A 212 5.67 8.86 -42.92
CA THR A 212 5.98 9.28 -44.29
C THR A 212 5.06 8.49 -45.19
N ARG A 213 3.90 9.08 -45.54
CA ARG A 213 3.13 8.63 -46.70
C ARG A 213 3.95 8.98 -47.93
N ASP A 214 4.65 7.99 -48.51
CA ASP A 214 5.15 8.06 -49.88
C ASP A 214 3.94 8.13 -50.81
N THR A 215 3.65 9.34 -51.27
CA THR A 215 2.78 9.60 -52.40
C THR A 215 3.59 9.35 -53.65
N THR A 216 3.70 8.07 -54.07
CA THR A 216 4.10 7.76 -55.46
C THR A 216 2.91 7.98 -56.34
N ALA A 217 2.94 9.13 -57.01
CA ALA A 217 2.08 9.46 -58.12
C ALA A 217 2.30 8.44 -59.28
N ALA A 218 1.29 7.63 -59.56
CA ALA A 218 1.20 6.92 -60.81
C ALA A 218 0.74 7.90 -61.88
N LYS A 219 1.67 8.43 -62.67
CA LYS A 219 1.38 9.05 -63.98
C LYS A 219 0.94 7.97 -64.95
N GLY A 220 -0.11 8.29 -65.68
CA GLY A 220 -0.83 7.56 -66.66
C GLY A 220 -0.06 6.99 -67.84
N LYS A 221 -0.76 6.25 -68.61
CA LYS A 221 -0.78 6.35 -70.10
C LYS A 221 -1.87 5.45 -70.65
N LYS A 222 -2.66 6.13 -71.47
CA LYS A 222 -3.42 5.72 -72.65
C LYS A 222 -4.46 4.60 -72.46
#